data_648728b293248638baeddcdde56b9b1f
#
_entry.id   648728b293248638baeddcdde56b9b1f
#
_cell.length_a   1.000
_cell.length_b   1.000
_cell.length_c   1.000
_cell.angle_alpha   90.00
_cell.angle_beta   90.00
_cell.angle_gamma   90.00
#
_symmetry.space_group_name_H-M   'P 1'
#
loop_
_entity.id
_entity.type
_entity.pdbx_description
1 polymer ?
#
loop_
_entity_poly.entity_id
_entity_poly.type
_entity_poly.pdbx_seq_one_letter_code
_entity_poly.pdbx_strand_id
1 'polypeptide(L)'
;KKVVIIKGGRERSDSSLIGLKYIRKFKPSNVLIHDAARPNFSLQLLKNLVRSLKKNKAVIPTVNTKDSIKYKVKKQLFNLNRHQSFSTQTPQSFTINDLYNK
;
A
#
# COMPACT_ATOMS: atom_id res chain seq x y z
N LYS A 1 13.86 -19.24 2.16
CA LYS A 1 13.31 -17.89 2.41
C LYS A 1 12.96 -17.76 3.88
N LYS A 2 13.41 -16.70 4.49
CA LYS A 2 13.15 -16.45 5.90
C LYS A 2 11.91 -15.60 6.07
N VAL A 3 11.00 -16.05 6.92
CA VAL A 3 9.90 -15.23 7.42
C VAL A 3 10.26 -14.82 8.83
N VAL A 4 10.19 -13.53 9.11
CA VAL A 4 10.48 -13.00 10.43
C VAL A 4 9.22 -12.39 11.00
N ILE A 5 8.92 -12.72 12.24
CA ILE A 5 7.77 -12.19 12.96
C ILE A 5 8.26 -11.18 13.98
N ILE A 6 7.74 -9.96 13.92
CA ILE A 6 8.09 -8.90 14.85
C ILE A 6 6.83 -8.33 15.48
N LYS A 7 6.96 -7.78 16.69
CA LYS A 7 5.83 -7.18 17.39
C LYS A 7 5.42 -5.88 16.71
N GLY A 8 4.13 -5.73 16.44
CA GLY A 8 3.58 -4.51 15.85
C GLY A 8 3.34 -3.41 16.88
N GLY A 9 2.89 -2.26 16.41
CA GLY A 9 2.51 -1.12 17.23
C GLY A 9 1.00 -1.07 17.48
N ARG A 10 0.54 0.07 18.00
CA ARG A 10 -0.88 0.27 18.29
C ARG A 10 -1.72 0.42 17.04
N GLU A 11 -1.20 1.13 16.05
CA GLU A 11 -1.89 1.40 14.81
C GLU A 11 -1.17 0.75 13.63
N ARG A 12 -1.85 0.69 12.49
CA ARG A 12 -1.28 0.14 11.26
C ARG A 12 0.00 0.86 10.85
N SER A 13 0.00 2.19 10.96
CA SER A 13 1.16 3.02 10.63
C SER A 13 2.35 2.73 11.54
N ASP A 14 2.10 2.50 12.83
CA ASP A 14 3.15 2.15 13.77
C ASP A 14 3.79 0.81 13.43
N SER A 15 2.95 -0.17 13.12
CA SER A 15 3.43 -1.51 12.73
C SER A 15 4.26 -1.44 11.44
N SER A 16 3.80 -0.67 10.46
CA SER A 16 4.54 -0.48 9.21
C SER A 16 5.89 0.18 9.45
N LEU A 17 5.95 1.19 10.30
CA LEU A 17 7.20 1.87 10.63
C LEU A 17 8.18 0.93 11.35
N ILE A 18 7.69 0.12 12.28
CA ILE A 18 8.52 -0.87 12.99
C ILE A 18 9.10 -1.85 11.98
N GLY A 19 8.27 -2.33 11.04
CA GLY A 19 8.73 -3.23 10.00
C GLY A 19 9.79 -2.60 9.10
N LEU A 20 9.59 -1.35 8.71
CA LEU A 20 10.55 -0.62 7.89
C LEU A 20 11.89 -0.44 8.59
N LYS A 21 11.87 -0.08 9.86
CA LYS A 21 13.09 0.05 10.66
C LYS A 21 13.83 -1.28 10.77
N TYR A 22 13.10 -2.37 10.91
CA TYR A 22 13.69 -3.70 10.99
C TYR A 22 14.41 -4.08 9.69
N ILE A 23 13.76 -3.89 8.54
CA ILE A 23 14.32 -4.32 7.25
C ILE A 23 15.42 -3.40 6.74
N ARG A 24 15.55 -2.20 7.30
CA ARG A 24 16.57 -1.22 6.88
C ARG A 24 17.98 -1.78 6.92
N LYS A 25 18.28 -2.63 7.90
CA LYS A 25 19.60 -3.25 8.06
C LYS A 25 20.00 -4.14 6.87
N PHE A 26 19.01 -4.64 6.12
CA PHE A 26 19.25 -5.48 4.94
C PHE A 26 19.48 -4.66 3.67
N LYS A 27 19.32 -3.35 3.75
CA LYS A 27 19.49 -2.40 2.63
C LYS A 27 18.67 -2.77 1.39
N PRO A 28 17.36 -3.03 1.52
CA PRO A 28 16.53 -3.33 0.35
C PRO A 28 16.37 -2.09 -0.53
N SER A 29 16.22 -2.31 -1.84
CA SER A 29 15.93 -1.22 -2.78
C SER A 29 14.46 -0.82 -2.75
N ASN A 30 13.59 -1.80 -2.65
CA ASN A 30 12.14 -1.62 -2.69
C ASN A 30 11.49 -2.30 -1.50
N VAL A 31 10.35 -1.77 -1.09
CA VAL A 31 9.54 -2.38 -0.05
C VAL A 31 8.09 -2.44 -0.50
N LEU A 32 7.42 -3.55 -0.16
CA LEU A 32 6.00 -3.72 -0.41
C LEU A 32 5.31 -3.90 0.94
N ILE A 33 4.30 -3.07 1.19
CA ILE A 33 3.49 -3.13 2.41
C ILE A 33 2.14 -3.73 2.04
N HIS A 34 1.77 -4.82 2.69
CA HIS A 34 0.61 -5.60 2.30
C HIS A 34 -0.30 -5.90 3.49
N ASP A 35 -1.62 -5.83 3.25
CA ASP A 35 -2.61 -6.20 4.25
C ASP A 35 -2.73 -7.72 4.33
N ALA A 36 -2.55 -8.28 5.52
CA ALA A 36 -2.67 -9.72 5.74
C ALA A 36 -4.09 -10.23 5.43
N ALA A 37 -5.08 -9.37 5.53
CA ALA A 37 -6.46 -9.73 5.21
C ALA A 37 -6.71 -9.95 3.71
N ARG A 38 -5.73 -9.64 2.86
CA ARG A 38 -5.84 -9.77 1.41
C ARG A 38 -4.81 -10.78 0.88
N PRO A 39 -4.95 -12.09 1.18
CA PRO A 39 -3.93 -13.07 0.83
C PRO A 39 -3.87 -13.40 -0.67
N ASN A 40 -4.93 -13.13 -1.41
CA ASN A 40 -5.04 -13.53 -2.82
C ASN A 40 -4.58 -12.42 -3.76
N PHE A 41 -3.28 -12.28 -3.89
CA PHE A 41 -2.69 -11.40 -4.90
C PHE A 41 -1.89 -12.23 -5.88
N SER A 42 -1.85 -11.81 -7.15
CA SER A 42 -1.16 -12.56 -8.18
C SER A 42 0.33 -12.24 -8.23
N LEU A 43 1.11 -13.22 -8.68
CA LEU A 43 2.54 -12.99 -8.95
C LEU A 43 2.72 -11.92 -10.01
N GLN A 44 1.81 -11.87 -10.99
CA GLN A 44 1.85 -10.86 -12.05
C GLN A 44 1.72 -9.45 -11.49
N LEU A 45 0.85 -9.26 -10.50
CA LEU A 45 0.71 -7.97 -9.82
C LEU A 45 2.03 -7.55 -9.16
N LEU A 46 2.67 -8.47 -8.43
CA LEU A 46 3.96 -8.19 -7.80
C LEU A 46 5.02 -7.79 -8.83
N LYS A 47 5.10 -8.52 -9.93
CA LYS A 47 6.04 -8.20 -11.00
C LYS A 47 5.79 -6.83 -11.61
N ASN A 48 4.52 -6.48 -11.80
CA ASN A 48 4.14 -5.18 -12.34
C ASN A 48 4.52 -4.05 -11.40
N LEU A 49 4.28 -4.23 -10.10
CA LEU A 49 4.63 -3.24 -9.09
C LEU A 49 6.15 -3.00 -9.04
N VAL A 50 6.93 -4.06 -9.00
CA VAL A 50 8.40 -3.96 -8.97
C VAL A 50 8.92 -3.30 -10.24
N ARG A 51 8.36 -3.66 -11.39
CA ARG A 51 8.74 -3.05 -12.67
C ARG A 51 8.45 -1.55 -12.69
N SER A 52 7.28 -1.15 -12.19
CA SER A 52 6.89 0.25 -12.17
C SER A 52 7.74 1.09 -11.22
N LEU A 53 8.30 0.48 -10.17
CA LEU A 53 9.20 1.17 -9.24
C LEU A 53 10.53 1.58 -9.87
N LYS A 54 10.88 1.03 -11.02
CA LYS A 54 12.10 1.46 -11.74
C LYS A 54 11.99 2.91 -12.21
N LYS A 55 10.79 3.40 -12.46
CA LYS A 55 10.53 4.76 -12.95
C LYS A 55 9.78 5.64 -11.96
N ASN A 56 9.25 5.06 -10.89
CA ASN A 56 8.39 5.76 -9.93
C ASN A 56 8.87 5.47 -8.52
N LYS A 57 8.70 6.44 -7.63
CA LYS A 57 9.11 6.30 -6.23
C LYS A 57 8.10 5.52 -5.39
N ALA A 58 6.85 5.55 -5.82
CA ALA A 58 5.77 4.82 -5.15
C ALA A 58 4.78 4.34 -6.18
N VAL A 59 4.27 3.13 -6.00
CA VAL A 59 3.27 2.54 -6.89
C VAL A 59 2.21 1.88 -6.03
N ILE A 60 0.95 2.25 -6.25
CA ILE A 60 -0.18 1.72 -5.49
C ILE A 60 -1.17 1.13 -6.50
N PRO A 61 -1.53 -0.15 -6.36
CA PRO A 61 -2.54 -0.73 -7.24
C PRO A 61 -3.91 -0.16 -6.91
N THR A 62 -4.69 0.11 -7.94
CA THR A 62 -6.05 0.62 -7.78
C THR A 62 -7.01 -0.16 -8.65
N VAL A 63 -8.26 -0.16 -8.25
CA VAL A 63 -9.36 -0.69 -9.07
C VAL A 63 -10.45 0.37 -9.16
N ASN A 64 -11.19 0.35 -10.25
CA ASN A 64 -12.33 1.26 -10.40
C ASN A 64 -13.39 0.92 -9.35
N THR A 65 -13.98 1.96 -8.78
CA THR A 65 -15.06 1.78 -7.82
C THR A 65 -16.29 1.28 -8.55
N LYS A 66 -16.80 0.12 -8.12
CA LYS A 66 -18.00 -0.49 -8.73
C LYS A 66 -19.28 -0.05 -8.06
N ASP A 67 -19.21 0.23 -6.77
CA ASP A 67 -20.38 0.62 -5.97
C ASP A 67 -20.53 2.13 -5.93
N SER A 68 -21.75 2.58 -5.65
CA SER A 68 -21.98 4.00 -5.39
C SER A 68 -21.27 4.41 -4.10
N ILE A 69 -20.45 5.45 -4.20
CA ILE A 69 -19.76 5.99 -3.03
C ILE A 69 -20.37 7.32 -2.70
N LYS A 70 -20.67 7.52 -1.42
CA LYS A 70 -21.26 8.76 -0.91
C LYS A 70 -20.35 9.32 0.17
N TYR A 71 -20.24 10.62 0.20
CA TYR A 71 -19.55 11.30 1.29
C TYR A 71 -20.48 12.30 1.97
N LYS A 72 -20.24 12.55 3.23
CA LYS A 72 -21.11 13.36 4.07
C LYS A 72 -20.40 14.65 4.47
N VAL A 73 -21.05 15.77 4.20
CA VAL A 73 -20.60 17.09 4.65
C VAL A 73 -21.78 17.77 5.36
N LYS A 74 -21.60 18.13 6.61
CA LYS A 74 -22.62 18.86 7.39
C LYS A 74 -24.03 18.25 7.29
N LYS A 75 -24.15 16.94 7.51
CA LYS A 75 -25.43 16.20 7.45
C LYS A 75 -26.01 16.02 6.04
N GLN A 76 -25.31 16.45 4.99
CA GLN A 76 -25.73 16.21 3.61
C GLN A 76 -24.87 15.10 2.99
N LEU A 77 -25.51 14.25 2.18
CA LEU A 77 -24.84 13.19 1.45
C LEU A 77 -24.65 13.59 0.00
N PHE A 78 -23.44 13.38 -0.50
CA PHE A 78 -23.10 13.64 -1.90
C PHE A 78 -22.63 12.36 -2.56
N ASN A 79 -22.91 12.21 -3.84
CA ASN A 79 -22.43 11.08 -4.63
C ASN A 79 -21.05 11.38 -5.21
N LEU A 80 -20.14 10.41 -5.11
CA LEU A 80 -18.89 10.49 -5.84
C LEU A 80 -19.09 9.92 -7.24
N ASN A 81 -18.42 10.53 -8.22
CA ASN A 81 -18.44 10.04 -9.59
C ASN A 81 -17.62 8.74 -9.66
N ARG A 82 -18.28 7.62 -9.97
CA ARG A 82 -17.61 6.31 -10.04
C ARG A 82 -16.50 6.25 -11.10
N HIS A 83 -16.63 7.02 -12.19
CA HIS A 83 -15.61 7.05 -13.22
C HIS A 83 -14.34 7.77 -12.80
N GLN A 84 -14.42 8.61 -11.79
CA GLN A 84 -13.29 9.37 -11.24
C GLN A 84 -12.84 8.84 -9.88
N SER A 85 -13.44 7.75 -9.41
CA SER A 85 -13.14 7.18 -8.10
C SER A 85 -12.45 5.84 -8.23
N PHE A 86 -11.40 5.65 -7.42
CA PHE A 86 -10.61 4.42 -7.41
C PHE A 86 -10.46 3.92 -5.98
N SER A 87 -10.58 2.60 -5.81
CA SER A 87 -10.24 1.96 -4.54
C SER A 87 -8.76 1.59 -4.55
N THR A 88 -8.04 2.03 -3.52
CA THR A 88 -6.64 1.64 -3.37
C THR A 88 -6.55 0.22 -2.83
N GLN A 89 -5.60 -0.52 -3.33
CA GLN A 89 -5.37 -1.91 -2.96
C GLN A 89 -3.99 -2.08 -2.34
N THR A 90 -3.68 -3.28 -1.89
CA THR A 90 -2.34 -3.65 -1.47
C THR A 90 -1.87 -4.86 -2.29
N PRO A 91 -0.56 -5.10 -2.48
CA PRO A 91 0.55 -4.42 -1.81
C PRO A 91 0.80 -3.00 -2.33
N GLN A 92 1.12 -2.10 -1.42
CA GLN A 92 1.60 -0.77 -1.77
C GLN A 92 3.12 -0.83 -1.81
N SER A 93 3.72 -0.31 -2.88
CA SER A 93 5.16 -0.46 -3.11
C SER A 93 5.87 0.87 -3.18
N PHE A 94 7.08 0.91 -2.62
CA PHE A 94 7.87 2.13 -2.49
C PHE A 94 9.35 1.84 -2.68
N THR A 95 10.10 2.85 -3.13
CA THR A 95 11.54 2.83 -2.97
C THR A 95 11.85 3.20 -1.52
N ILE A 96 12.73 2.46 -0.89
CA ILE A 96 12.88 2.57 0.58
C ILE A 96 13.45 3.92 1.03
N ASN A 97 14.38 4.50 0.27
CA ASN A 97 14.99 5.77 0.65
C ASN A 97 13.95 6.91 0.67
N ASP A 98 13.05 6.92 -0.29
CA ASP A 98 12.02 7.95 -0.37
C ASP A 98 11.00 7.82 0.77
N LEU A 99 10.71 6.60 1.17
CA LEU A 99 9.76 6.36 2.26
C LEU A 99 10.30 6.83 3.61
N TYR A 100 11.60 6.69 3.86
CA TYR A 100 12.22 7.15 5.10
C TYR A 100 12.39 8.65 5.19
N ASN A 101 12.55 9.32 4.07
CA ASN A 101 12.82 10.75 4.04
C ASN A 101 11.55 11.61 4.09
N LYS A 102 10.40 10.99 4.34
CA LYS A 102 9.12 11.70 4.43
C LYS A 102 8.50 11.61 5.82
#